data_94e4cb7ec42f502cfe6e0495de712aa5
#
_entry.id   94e4cb7ec42f502cfe6e0495de712aa5
#
_cell.length_a   1.000
_cell.length_b   1.000
_cell.length_c   1.000
_cell.angle_alpha   90.00
_cell.angle_beta   90.00
_cell.angle_gamma   90.00
#
_symmetry.space_group_name_H-M   'P 1'
#
loop_
_entity.id
_entity.type
_entity.pdbx_description
1 polymer ?
#
loop_
_entity_poly.entity_id
_entity_poly.type
_entity_poly.pdbx_seq_one_letter_code
_entity_poly.pdbx_strand_id
1 'polypeptide(L)'
;VFRRTATSAKERSFLHAIKLVSPFVMVVVLQAAIAGFSLEVMSSVRAYVAGEAMWSRSQKNAVYFLNLYLHSGDAGQFAQYRTALAVPIGDEFARWALESDPVDLETARIGFLQGGNHPDDIPDLIWLFRYFNQVSFLREAIREWTATDPMLLELSVFGEVIRSELKDGPIGDSGRRQFLSSRLSELNRQFTGHAERFSTVLGEGSRTIKLTLTGLNIATAATLILLLIWHTRRLVLQRQAFEDALHAEKDRLAFQASHDSLTGIANRRAFEARLQCELDGRSEGPLSLILLDLDQFKSVNDSCGHLAGDRLLCQVARLLRQDRRPHDLVARLGGDEFGLILPQCSPYEAVDIAERLRRSLELFNFAWDDRCFAVTVSIGVACIADGSTTLEDAMRRADAACYRAKEKGRNRVQVDNRETDVVLVATRPREAARASR
;
A
#
# COMPACT_ATOMS: atom_id res chain seq x y z
N VAL A 1 12.31 32.04 13.09
CA VAL A 1 11.28 31.58 12.15
C VAL A 1 11.70 30.25 11.50
N PHE A 2 12.95 30.07 11.04
CA PHE A 2 13.44 28.84 10.38
C PHE A 2 13.47 27.57 11.25
N ARG A 3 13.60 27.65 12.58
CA ARG A 3 13.57 26.47 13.47
C ARG A 3 12.18 25.87 13.69
N ARG A 4 11.10 26.67 13.63
CA ARG A 4 9.72 26.18 13.78
C ARG A 4 9.19 25.43 12.57
N THR A 5 9.68 25.74 11.37
CA THR A 5 9.25 25.06 10.13
C THR A 5 9.90 23.68 9.97
N ALA A 6 11.13 23.49 10.45
CA ALA A 6 11.85 22.22 10.39
C ALA A 6 11.27 21.15 11.37
N THR A 7 10.84 21.56 12.58
CA THR A 7 10.12 20.67 13.53
C THR A 7 8.78 20.20 12.97
N SER A 8 8.00 21.09 12.37
CA SER A 8 6.71 20.74 11.74
C SER A 8 6.85 19.78 10.55
N ALA A 9 7.95 19.85 9.79
CA ALA A 9 8.21 18.93 8.68
C ALA A 9 8.61 17.52 9.18
N LYS A 10 9.43 17.45 10.23
CA LYS A 10 9.83 16.20 10.88
C LYS A 10 8.65 15.50 11.56
N GLU A 11 7.78 16.24 12.22
CA GLU A 11 6.56 15.72 12.84
C GLU A 11 5.57 15.20 11.78
N ARG A 12 5.39 15.90 10.67
CA ARG A 12 4.57 15.43 9.55
C ARG A 12 5.12 14.17 8.90
N SER A 13 6.43 14.08 8.71
CA SER A 13 7.10 12.88 8.20
C SER A 13 6.92 11.69 9.14
N PHE A 14 7.06 11.90 10.46
CA PHE A 14 6.84 10.87 11.47
C PHE A 14 5.39 10.38 11.52
N LEU A 15 4.41 11.30 11.48
CA LEU A 15 2.99 10.94 11.42
C LEU A 15 2.62 10.18 10.13
N HIS A 16 3.26 10.50 9.01
CA HIS A 16 3.09 9.74 7.76
C HIS A 16 3.68 8.33 7.87
N ALA A 17 4.86 8.19 8.46
CA ALA A 17 5.46 6.87 8.70
C ALA A 17 4.59 6.01 9.63
N ILE A 18 4.04 6.58 10.71
CA ILE A 18 3.10 5.89 11.60
C ILE A 18 1.85 5.43 10.83
N LYS A 19 1.23 6.31 10.04
CA LYS A 19 0.04 5.94 9.23
C LYS A 19 0.33 4.83 8.22
N LEU A 20 1.54 4.76 7.69
CA LEU A 20 1.97 3.73 6.76
C LEU A 20 2.20 2.38 7.45
N VAL A 21 2.79 2.39 8.64
CA VAL A 21 3.20 1.19 9.39
C VAL A 21 2.08 0.67 10.31
N SER A 22 1.20 1.55 10.82
CA SER A 22 0.17 1.17 11.79
C SER A 22 -0.76 0.03 11.35
N PRO A 23 -1.20 -0.10 10.08
CA PRO A 23 -2.03 -1.24 9.68
C PRO A 23 -1.30 -2.57 9.80
N PHE A 24 0.01 -2.60 9.53
CA PHE A 24 0.83 -3.81 9.65
C PHE A 24 0.97 -4.23 11.11
N VAL A 25 1.29 -3.26 11.99
CA VAL A 25 1.39 -3.52 13.44
C VAL A 25 0.05 -4.00 13.98
N MET A 26 -1.05 -3.37 13.60
CA MET A 26 -2.40 -3.76 14.03
C MET A 26 -2.74 -5.19 13.60
N VAL A 27 -2.41 -5.59 12.38
CA VAL A 27 -2.61 -6.96 11.88
C VAL A 27 -1.84 -7.97 12.72
N VAL A 28 -0.55 -7.69 13.01
CA VAL A 28 0.29 -8.59 13.83
C VAL A 28 -0.25 -8.71 15.25
N VAL A 29 -0.62 -7.59 15.87
CA VAL A 29 -1.16 -7.58 17.24
C VAL A 29 -2.50 -8.33 17.31
N LEU A 30 -3.40 -8.08 16.35
CA LEU A 30 -4.69 -8.77 16.31
C LEU A 30 -4.53 -10.28 16.10
N GLN A 31 -3.65 -10.69 15.19
CA GLN A 31 -3.39 -12.12 14.95
C GLN A 31 -2.75 -12.78 16.17
N ALA A 32 -1.83 -12.10 16.86
CA ALA A 32 -1.22 -12.61 18.09
C ALA A 32 -2.27 -12.75 19.21
N ALA A 33 -3.20 -11.81 19.35
CA ALA A 33 -4.28 -11.89 20.32
C ALA A 33 -5.23 -13.07 20.05
N ILE A 34 -5.63 -13.28 18.79
CA ILE A 34 -6.49 -14.42 18.39
C ILE A 34 -5.76 -15.75 18.63
N ALA A 35 -4.49 -15.85 18.29
CA ALA A 35 -3.68 -17.04 18.52
C ALA A 35 -3.50 -17.32 20.03
N GLY A 36 -3.22 -16.27 20.83
CA GLY A 36 -3.14 -16.38 22.28
C GLY A 36 -4.43 -16.88 22.90
N PHE A 37 -5.56 -16.29 22.54
CA PHE A 37 -6.88 -16.77 23.00
C PHE A 37 -7.15 -18.23 22.61
N SER A 38 -6.77 -18.61 21.37
CA SER A 38 -6.92 -20.01 20.93
C SER A 38 -6.07 -20.98 21.74
N LEU A 39 -4.87 -20.58 22.15
CA LEU A 39 -3.99 -21.38 23.01
C LEU A 39 -4.59 -21.54 24.42
N GLU A 40 -5.18 -20.48 24.98
CA GLU A 40 -5.84 -20.50 26.29
C GLU A 40 -7.04 -21.46 26.32
N VAL A 41 -7.90 -21.36 25.29
CA VAL A 41 -9.02 -22.34 25.16
C VAL A 41 -8.50 -23.76 25.03
N MET A 42 -7.44 -24.00 24.26
CA MET A 42 -6.86 -25.34 24.11
C MET A 42 -6.21 -25.85 25.40
N SER A 43 -5.58 -24.98 26.19
CA SER A 43 -5.04 -25.31 27.52
C SER A 43 -6.15 -25.76 28.46
N SER A 44 -7.22 -25.00 28.53
CA SER A 44 -8.37 -25.33 29.39
C SER A 44 -9.06 -26.66 29.01
N VAL A 45 -9.21 -26.93 27.72
CA VAL A 45 -9.75 -28.21 27.23
C VAL A 45 -8.82 -29.37 27.59
N ARG A 46 -7.49 -29.17 27.48
CA ARG A 46 -6.50 -30.18 27.89
C ARG A 46 -6.58 -30.46 29.38
N ALA A 47 -6.73 -29.43 30.22
CA ALA A 47 -6.90 -29.61 31.67
C ALA A 47 -8.12 -30.48 31.99
N TYR A 48 -9.26 -30.26 31.31
CA TYR A 48 -10.45 -31.11 31.46
C TYR A 48 -10.23 -32.57 31.06
N VAL A 49 -9.56 -32.82 29.95
CA VAL A 49 -9.24 -34.19 29.50
C VAL A 49 -8.30 -34.90 30.49
N ALA A 50 -7.33 -34.15 31.06
CA ALA A 50 -6.45 -34.69 32.10
C ALA A 50 -7.19 -35.00 33.39
N GLY A 51 -8.08 -34.12 33.84
CA GLY A 51 -8.95 -34.32 35.00
C GLY A 51 -9.87 -35.54 34.83
N GLU A 52 -10.48 -35.72 33.65
CA GLU A 52 -11.29 -36.91 33.33
C GLU A 52 -10.49 -38.19 33.47
N ALA A 53 -9.29 -38.24 32.94
CA ALA A 53 -8.46 -39.44 33.02
C ALA A 53 -8.11 -39.82 34.47
N MET A 54 -7.89 -38.83 35.35
CA MET A 54 -7.66 -39.07 36.79
C MET A 54 -8.91 -39.54 37.51
N TRP A 55 -10.02 -38.85 37.27
CA TRP A 55 -11.34 -39.22 37.82
C TRP A 55 -11.72 -40.63 37.43
N SER A 56 -11.66 -41.01 36.14
CA SER A 56 -12.00 -42.36 35.65
C SER A 56 -11.11 -43.45 36.26
N ARG A 57 -9.79 -43.18 36.36
CA ARG A 57 -8.84 -44.11 36.98
C ARG A 57 -9.12 -44.29 38.46
N SER A 58 -9.41 -43.21 39.17
CA SER A 58 -9.63 -43.23 40.61
C SER A 58 -10.93 -43.94 40.98
N GLN A 59 -12.00 -43.82 40.20
CA GLN A 59 -13.22 -44.62 40.37
C GLN A 59 -12.94 -46.12 40.25
N LYS A 60 -12.24 -46.57 39.20
CA LYS A 60 -11.87 -47.97 39.01
C LYS A 60 -11.02 -48.49 40.17
N ASN A 61 -10.05 -47.69 40.62
CA ASN A 61 -9.20 -48.02 41.77
C ASN A 61 -10.00 -48.13 43.06
N ALA A 62 -10.99 -47.23 43.31
CA ALA A 62 -11.84 -47.30 44.49
C ALA A 62 -12.62 -48.62 44.53
N VAL A 63 -13.28 -49.00 43.44
CA VAL A 63 -13.99 -50.29 43.36
C VAL A 63 -13.03 -51.48 43.54
N TYR A 64 -11.88 -51.43 42.89
CA TYR A 64 -10.86 -52.47 42.97
C TYR A 64 -10.35 -52.69 44.40
N PHE A 65 -9.93 -51.62 45.08
CA PHE A 65 -9.43 -51.72 46.44
C PHE A 65 -10.51 -52.06 47.42
N LEU A 66 -11.78 -51.67 47.27
CA LEU A 66 -12.87 -52.05 48.08
C LEU A 66 -13.19 -53.54 47.92
N ASN A 67 -13.10 -54.09 46.71
CA ASN A 67 -13.26 -55.49 46.44
C ASN A 67 -12.14 -56.37 47.08
N LEU A 68 -10.89 -55.87 47.02
CA LEU A 68 -9.75 -56.48 47.68
C LEU A 68 -9.96 -56.47 49.22
N TYR A 69 -10.43 -55.36 49.78
CA TYR A 69 -10.73 -55.23 51.18
C TYR A 69 -11.83 -56.23 51.61
N LEU A 70 -12.91 -56.38 50.83
CA LEU A 70 -13.99 -57.36 51.07
C LEU A 70 -13.47 -58.79 51.21
N HIS A 71 -12.42 -59.18 50.50
CA HIS A 71 -11.89 -60.54 50.53
C HIS A 71 -10.75 -60.75 51.54
N SER A 72 -9.95 -59.71 51.80
CA SER A 72 -8.76 -59.82 52.66
C SER A 72 -8.95 -59.32 54.06
N GLY A 73 -9.90 -58.41 54.30
CA GLY A 73 -10.03 -57.68 55.58
C GLY A 73 -8.85 -56.73 55.88
N ASP A 74 -7.93 -56.52 54.96
CA ASP A 74 -6.72 -55.71 55.12
C ASP A 74 -7.05 -54.22 55.19
N ALA A 75 -6.76 -53.58 56.32
CA ALA A 75 -6.97 -52.13 56.53
C ALA A 75 -6.20 -51.25 55.55
N GLY A 76 -5.05 -51.73 55.01
CA GLY A 76 -4.32 -51.05 53.99
C GLY A 76 -5.10 -50.91 52.69
N GLN A 77 -5.86 -51.97 52.32
CA GLN A 77 -6.72 -51.91 51.11
C GLN A 77 -7.87 -50.90 51.31
N PHE A 78 -8.44 -50.83 52.50
CA PHE A 78 -9.48 -49.87 52.83
C PHE A 78 -8.94 -48.41 52.78
N ALA A 79 -7.73 -48.20 53.29
CA ALA A 79 -7.09 -46.88 53.17
C ALA A 79 -6.88 -46.46 51.71
N GLN A 80 -6.41 -47.38 50.85
CA GLN A 80 -6.25 -47.10 49.40
C GLN A 80 -7.60 -46.85 48.71
N TYR A 81 -8.67 -47.62 49.10
CA TYR A 81 -10.02 -47.34 48.64
C TYR A 81 -10.46 -45.91 48.99
N ARG A 82 -10.28 -45.46 50.24
CA ARG A 82 -10.65 -44.10 50.65
C ARG A 82 -9.86 -43.03 49.90
N THR A 83 -8.57 -43.25 49.71
CA THR A 83 -7.71 -42.34 48.93
C THR A 83 -8.18 -42.25 47.48
N ALA A 84 -8.50 -43.37 46.86
CA ALA A 84 -8.99 -43.38 45.48
C ALA A 84 -10.39 -42.75 45.36
N LEU A 85 -11.29 -42.98 46.33
CA LEU A 85 -12.64 -42.41 46.32
C LEU A 85 -12.63 -40.88 46.59
N ALA A 86 -11.63 -40.37 47.31
CA ALA A 86 -11.53 -38.94 47.59
C ALA A 86 -11.40 -38.10 46.31
N VAL A 87 -10.80 -38.63 45.25
CA VAL A 87 -10.62 -37.94 43.99
C VAL A 87 -11.96 -37.58 43.31
N PRO A 88 -12.82 -38.55 42.93
CA PRO A 88 -14.10 -38.23 42.32
C PRO A 88 -15.05 -37.43 43.24
N ILE A 89 -14.98 -37.60 44.56
CA ILE A 89 -15.74 -36.79 45.52
C ILE A 89 -15.24 -35.33 45.51
N GLY A 90 -13.93 -35.12 45.42
CA GLY A 90 -13.37 -33.77 45.32
C GLY A 90 -13.86 -33.02 44.04
N ASP A 91 -13.86 -33.72 42.93
CA ASP A 91 -14.36 -33.17 41.68
C ASP A 91 -15.89 -32.91 41.71
N GLU A 92 -16.67 -33.75 42.37
CA GLU A 92 -18.10 -33.54 42.62
C GLU A 92 -18.34 -32.25 43.43
N PHE A 93 -17.59 -32.05 44.51
CA PHE A 93 -17.66 -30.83 45.31
C PHE A 93 -17.27 -29.59 44.51
N ALA A 94 -16.24 -29.68 43.72
CA ALA A 94 -15.83 -28.57 42.83
C ALA A 94 -16.96 -28.18 41.87
N ARG A 95 -17.62 -29.17 41.24
CA ARG A 95 -18.75 -28.94 40.36
C ARG A 95 -19.92 -28.28 41.08
N TRP A 96 -20.34 -28.80 42.23
CA TRP A 96 -21.43 -28.23 43.02
C TRP A 96 -21.15 -26.78 43.43
N ALA A 97 -19.92 -26.49 43.83
CA ALA A 97 -19.50 -25.11 44.15
C ALA A 97 -19.58 -24.17 42.96
N LEU A 98 -19.30 -24.65 41.74
CA LEU A 98 -19.44 -23.88 40.52
C LEU A 98 -20.88 -23.71 40.04
N GLU A 99 -21.77 -24.62 40.42
CA GLU A 99 -23.23 -24.60 40.14
C GLU A 99 -24.02 -23.82 41.20
N SER A 100 -23.41 -23.48 42.35
CA SER A 100 -24.06 -22.76 43.45
C SER A 100 -24.34 -21.29 43.10
N ASP A 101 -25.34 -20.70 43.75
CA ASP A 101 -25.64 -19.27 43.65
C ASP A 101 -25.64 -18.64 45.08
N PRO A 102 -24.66 -17.78 45.40
CA PRO A 102 -23.52 -17.36 44.55
C PRO A 102 -22.49 -18.47 44.35
N VAL A 103 -21.74 -18.38 43.23
CA VAL A 103 -20.65 -19.33 42.89
C VAL A 103 -19.52 -19.25 43.91
N ASP A 104 -19.15 -20.39 44.50
CA ASP A 104 -18.06 -20.50 45.49
C ASP A 104 -16.77 -20.99 44.83
N LEU A 105 -15.94 -20.03 44.40
CA LEU A 105 -14.67 -20.33 43.73
C LEU A 105 -13.61 -20.98 44.62
N GLU A 106 -13.61 -20.66 45.92
CA GLU A 106 -12.62 -21.23 46.84
C GLU A 106 -12.93 -22.69 47.12
N THR A 107 -14.19 -23.02 47.38
CA THR A 107 -14.63 -24.45 47.52
C THR A 107 -14.39 -25.20 46.21
N ALA A 108 -14.64 -24.60 45.04
CA ALA A 108 -14.35 -25.24 43.77
C ALA A 108 -12.86 -25.55 43.60
N ARG A 109 -12.00 -24.59 43.97
CA ARG A 109 -10.54 -24.76 43.95
C ARG A 109 -10.06 -25.90 44.84
N ILE A 110 -10.57 -25.94 46.08
CA ILE A 110 -10.25 -27.00 47.04
C ILE A 110 -10.72 -28.35 46.52
N GLY A 111 -11.93 -28.42 45.96
CA GLY A 111 -12.47 -29.64 45.39
C GLY A 111 -11.63 -30.19 44.25
N PHE A 112 -11.21 -29.36 43.30
CA PHE A 112 -10.33 -29.77 42.20
C PHE A 112 -8.92 -30.19 42.68
N LEU A 113 -8.37 -29.53 43.71
CA LEU A 113 -7.14 -29.98 44.36
C LEU A 113 -7.29 -31.39 44.97
N GLN A 114 -8.37 -31.64 45.68
CA GLN A 114 -8.70 -32.97 46.22
C GLN A 114 -8.90 -33.98 45.07
N GLY A 115 -9.50 -33.56 43.97
CA GLY A 115 -9.61 -34.32 42.71
C GLY A 115 -8.27 -34.64 42.06
N GLY A 116 -7.15 -34.17 42.62
CA GLY A 116 -5.78 -34.43 42.15
C GLY A 116 -5.39 -33.61 40.92
N ASN A 117 -6.17 -32.60 40.55
CA ASN A 117 -5.84 -31.71 39.44
C ASN A 117 -4.62 -30.85 39.79
N HIS A 118 -3.78 -30.55 38.81
CA HIS A 118 -2.62 -29.71 39.03
C HIS A 118 -3.04 -28.26 39.40
N PRO A 119 -2.41 -27.61 40.39
CA PRO A 119 -2.80 -26.27 40.82
C PRO A 119 -2.87 -25.24 39.69
N ASP A 120 -1.98 -25.36 38.73
CA ASP A 120 -1.89 -24.43 37.57
C ASP A 120 -3.02 -24.69 36.53
N ASP A 121 -3.61 -25.87 36.49
CA ASP A 121 -4.71 -26.21 35.59
C ASP A 121 -6.09 -25.79 36.17
N ILE A 122 -6.20 -25.57 37.50
CA ILE A 122 -7.47 -25.27 38.15
C ILE A 122 -8.13 -23.97 37.69
N PRO A 123 -7.43 -22.87 37.49
CA PRO A 123 -8.03 -21.67 36.92
C PRO A 123 -8.67 -21.92 35.56
N ASP A 124 -8.02 -22.70 34.71
CA ASP A 124 -8.50 -23.11 33.39
C ASP A 124 -9.75 -23.96 33.46
N LEU A 125 -9.80 -24.92 34.39
CA LEU A 125 -10.98 -25.77 34.67
C LEU A 125 -12.19 -24.92 35.09
N ILE A 126 -11.98 -23.98 36.04
CA ILE A 126 -13.02 -23.08 36.52
C ILE A 126 -13.52 -22.19 35.42
N TRP A 127 -12.58 -21.60 34.62
CA TRP A 127 -12.91 -20.70 33.53
C TRP A 127 -13.73 -21.40 32.45
N LEU A 128 -13.31 -22.58 32.01
CA LEU A 128 -14.02 -23.34 30.99
C LEU A 128 -15.43 -23.72 31.45
N PHE A 129 -15.57 -24.19 32.69
CA PHE A 129 -16.88 -24.53 33.25
C PHE A 129 -17.82 -23.35 33.30
N ARG A 130 -17.36 -22.19 33.80
CA ARG A 130 -18.21 -21.01 33.98
C ARG A 130 -18.70 -20.41 32.69
N TYR A 131 -17.84 -20.34 31.67
CA TYR A 131 -18.15 -19.61 30.44
C TYR A 131 -18.62 -20.51 29.29
N PHE A 132 -18.36 -21.82 29.37
CA PHE A 132 -18.63 -22.74 28.26
C PHE A 132 -19.55 -23.93 28.64
N ASN A 133 -20.09 -24.01 29.86
CA ASN A 133 -20.99 -25.07 30.27
C ASN A 133 -22.24 -25.21 29.39
N GLN A 134 -22.62 -24.20 28.65
CA GLN A 134 -23.74 -24.23 27.69
C GLN A 134 -23.35 -24.75 26.29
N VAL A 135 -22.07 -24.91 26.01
CA VAL A 135 -21.62 -25.52 24.75
C VAL A 135 -21.98 -27.00 24.73
N SER A 136 -22.51 -27.45 23.60
CA SER A 136 -23.19 -28.77 23.50
C SER A 136 -22.38 -29.93 24.04
N PHE A 137 -21.10 -30.04 23.64
CA PHE A 137 -20.24 -31.14 24.07
C PHE A 137 -19.93 -31.08 25.59
N LEU A 138 -19.66 -29.88 26.13
CA LEU A 138 -19.32 -29.71 27.53
C LEU A 138 -20.57 -29.94 28.43
N ARG A 139 -21.73 -29.47 28.00
CA ARG A 139 -23.01 -29.75 28.66
C ARG A 139 -23.29 -31.25 28.71
N GLU A 140 -23.03 -31.97 27.63
CA GLU A 140 -23.20 -33.41 27.57
C GLU A 140 -22.18 -34.14 28.48
N ALA A 141 -20.93 -33.73 28.47
CA ALA A 141 -19.89 -34.23 29.36
C ALA A 141 -20.28 -34.02 30.84
N ILE A 142 -20.70 -32.80 31.22
CA ILE A 142 -21.16 -32.52 32.59
C ILE A 142 -22.36 -33.39 32.98
N ARG A 143 -23.29 -33.65 32.07
CA ARG A 143 -24.44 -34.54 32.33
C ARG A 143 -24.00 -35.98 32.61
N GLU A 144 -23.07 -36.54 31.83
CA GLU A 144 -22.52 -37.89 32.08
C GLU A 144 -21.75 -37.94 33.41
N TRP A 145 -21.04 -36.88 33.75
CA TRP A 145 -20.35 -36.71 35.01
C TRP A 145 -21.35 -36.70 36.19
N THR A 146 -22.36 -35.82 36.14
CA THR A 146 -23.41 -35.69 37.17
C THR A 146 -24.20 -37.02 37.36
N ALA A 147 -24.38 -37.79 36.28
CA ALA A 147 -25.07 -39.07 36.37
C ALA A 147 -24.35 -40.11 37.26
N THR A 148 -23.08 -39.89 37.61
CA THR A 148 -22.31 -40.77 38.50
C THR A 148 -22.41 -40.41 39.98
N ASP A 149 -22.97 -39.24 40.36
CA ASP A 149 -23.09 -38.82 41.76
C ASP A 149 -23.84 -39.84 42.64
N PRO A 150 -25.01 -40.38 42.24
CA PRO A 150 -25.70 -41.41 43.04
C PRO A 150 -24.86 -42.68 43.24
N MET A 151 -24.03 -43.01 42.22
CA MET A 151 -23.17 -44.20 42.28
C MET A 151 -21.97 -43.98 43.22
N LEU A 152 -21.42 -42.75 43.27
CA LEU A 152 -20.37 -42.38 44.23
C LEU A 152 -20.86 -42.41 45.64
N LEU A 153 -22.09 -41.94 45.91
CA LEU A 153 -22.73 -42.02 47.18
C LEU A 153 -22.97 -43.51 47.58
N GLU A 154 -23.51 -44.35 46.67
CA GLU A 154 -23.70 -45.76 46.89
C GLU A 154 -22.36 -46.43 47.18
N LEU A 155 -21.32 -46.21 46.44
CA LEU A 155 -19.98 -46.77 46.67
C LEU A 155 -19.42 -46.37 48.03
N SER A 156 -19.61 -45.11 48.44
CA SER A 156 -19.21 -44.63 49.78
C SER A 156 -19.92 -45.31 50.90
N VAL A 157 -21.27 -45.44 50.82
CA VAL A 157 -22.10 -46.16 51.83
C VAL A 157 -21.71 -47.63 51.83
N PHE A 158 -21.49 -48.22 50.65
CA PHE A 158 -21.12 -49.63 50.53
C PHE A 158 -19.79 -49.96 51.21
N GLY A 159 -18.82 -49.02 51.07
CA GLY A 159 -17.51 -49.09 51.72
C GLY A 159 -17.64 -49.14 53.24
N GLU A 160 -18.51 -48.32 53.85
CA GLU A 160 -18.72 -48.32 55.28
C GLU A 160 -19.55 -49.59 55.76
N VAL A 161 -20.47 -50.05 54.93
CA VAL A 161 -21.17 -51.33 55.19
C VAL A 161 -20.21 -52.53 55.24
N ILE A 162 -19.34 -52.64 54.22
CA ILE A 162 -18.31 -53.71 54.17
C ILE A 162 -17.36 -53.57 55.36
N ARG A 163 -16.97 -52.38 55.75
CA ARG A 163 -16.10 -52.09 56.87
C ARG A 163 -16.77 -52.54 58.19
N SER A 164 -18.08 -52.27 58.38
CA SER A 164 -18.78 -52.65 59.57
C SER A 164 -18.93 -54.17 59.69
N GLU A 165 -19.19 -54.87 58.59
CA GLU A 165 -19.29 -56.30 58.52
C GLU A 165 -17.98 -57.07 58.79
N LEU A 166 -16.87 -56.49 58.44
CA LEU A 166 -15.50 -57.01 58.62
C LEU A 166 -14.91 -56.69 60.00
N LYS A 167 -15.56 -55.82 60.79
CA LYS A 167 -15.02 -55.37 62.08
C LYS A 167 -14.82 -56.51 63.07
N ASP A 168 -15.72 -57.52 63.08
CA ASP A 168 -15.69 -58.65 63.96
C ASP A 168 -15.07 -59.92 63.33
N GLY A 169 -14.39 -59.75 62.19
CA GLY A 169 -13.75 -60.88 61.51
C GLY A 169 -14.25 -61.06 60.05
N PRO A 170 -13.71 -62.06 59.33
CA PRO A 170 -14.11 -62.32 57.93
C PRO A 170 -15.60 -62.66 57.82
N ILE A 171 -16.27 -62.17 56.80
CA ILE A 171 -17.69 -62.50 56.53
C ILE A 171 -17.82 -63.98 56.29
N GLY A 172 -18.44 -64.69 57.26
CA GLY A 172 -18.58 -66.15 57.24
C GLY A 172 -19.61 -66.64 56.20
N ASP A 173 -20.61 -65.82 55.89
CA ASP A 173 -21.65 -66.15 54.92
C ASP A 173 -21.11 -65.91 53.47
N SER A 174 -20.93 -67.06 52.77
CA SER A 174 -20.47 -67.02 51.35
C SER A 174 -21.49 -66.34 50.43
N GLY A 175 -22.80 -66.46 50.70
CA GLY A 175 -23.86 -65.82 49.93
C GLY A 175 -23.81 -64.30 50.06
N ARG A 176 -23.58 -63.80 51.30
CA ARG A 176 -23.45 -62.38 51.58
C ARG A 176 -22.23 -61.81 50.94
N ARG A 177 -21.10 -62.48 51.00
CA ARG A 177 -19.83 -62.00 50.32
C ARG A 177 -20.02 -62.01 48.83
N GLN A 178 -20.65 -62.99 48.20
CA GLN A 178 -20.94 -63.06 46.80
C GLN A 178 -21.89 -61.93 46.36
N PHE A 179 -22.92 -61.64 47.16
CA PHE A 179 -23.83 -60.52 46.94
C PHE A 179 -23.07 -59.17 46.90
N LEU A 180 -22.23 -58.90 47.89
CA LEU A 180 -21.44 -57.65 47.97
C LEU A 180 -20.48 -57.51 46.78
N SER A 181 -19.77 -58.58 46.41
CA SER A 181 -18.87 -58.62 45.28
C SER A 181 -19.60 -58.40 43.93
N SER A 182 -20.79 -59.03 43.77
CA SER A 182 -21.58 -58.84 42.55
C SER A 182 -22.13 -57.45 42.45
N ARG A 183 -22.48 -56.77 43.54
CA ARG A 183 -22.95 -55.40 43.56
C ARG A 183 -21.80 -54.44 43.23
N LEU A 184 -20.60 -54.66 43.76
CA LEU A 184 -19.40 -53.88 43.38
C LEU A 184 -19.07 -54.01 41.88
N SER A 185 -19.23 -55.25 41.37
CA SER A 185 -18.99 -55.47 39.91
C SER A 185 -20.02 -54.74 39.05
N GLU A 186 -21.30 -54.71 39.51
CA GLU A 186 -22.34 -53.91 38.82
C GLU A 186 -22.08 -52.42 38.85
N LEU A 187 -21.69 -51.83 40.00
CA LEU A 187 -21.30 -50.47 40.16
C LEU A 187 -20.11 -50.15 39.23
N ASN A 188 -19.09 -51.03 39.19
CA ASN A 188 -17.94 -50.82 38.29
C ASN A 188 -18.35 -50.80 36.82
N ARG A 189 -19.28 -51.63 36.38
CA ARG A 189 -19.82 -51.68 35.04
C ARG A 189 -20.51 -50.35 34.66
N GLN A 190 -21.35 -49.86 35.59
CA GLN A 190 -22.08 -48.61 35.42
C GLN A 190 -21.11 -47.40 35.33
N PHE A 191 -20.15 -47.30 36.26
CA PHE A 191 -19.09 -46.29 36.21
C PHE A 191 -18.33 -46.32 34.89
N THR A 192 -17.94 -47.54 34.46
CA THR A 192 -17.19 -47.67 33.19
C THR A 192 -18.01 -47.14 32.01
N GLY A 193 -19.32 -47.45 31.96
CA GLY A 193 -20.20 -46.98 30.90
C GLY A 193 -20.33 -45.45 30.85
N HIS A 194 -20.45 -44.79 32.01
CA HIS A 194 -20.48 -43.30 32.05
C HIS A 194 -19.10 -42.72 31.76
N ALA A 195 -18.01 -43.28 32.28
CA ALA A 195 -16.66 -42.82 32.03
C ALA A 195 -16.29 -42.90 30.52
N GLU A 196 -16.65 -43.97 29.82
CA GLU A 196 -16.41 -44.13 28.39
C GLU A 196 -17.20 -43.10 27.56
N ARG A 197 -18.48 -42.85 27.90
CA ARG A 197 -19.25 -41.79 27.22
C ARG A 197 -18.70 -40.42 27.52
N PHE A 198 -18.34 -40.11 28.77
CA PHE A 198 -17.73 -38.87 29.17
C PHE A 198 -16.43 -38.61 28.38
N SER A 199 -15.53 -39.60 28.36
CA SER A 199 -14.26 -39.52 27.61
C SER A 199 -14.46 -39.35 26.10
N THR A 200 -15.43 -40.07 25.52
CA THR A 200 -15.76 -39.96 24.09
C THR A 200 -16.24 -38.56 23.74
N VAL A 201 -17.18 -38.03 24.50
CA VAL A 201 -17.76 -36.69 24.28
C VAL A 201 -16.69 -35.61 24.42
N LEU A 202 -15.84 -35.65 25.45
CA LEU A 202 -14.74 -34.71 25.64
C LEU A 202 -13.69 -34.83 24.52
N GLY A 203 -13.34 -36.05 24.11
CA GLY A 203 -12.38 -36.30 23.04
C GLY A 203 -12.86 -35.76 21.69
N GLU A 204 -14.14 -35.95 21.35
CA GLU A 204 -14.74 -35.42 20.13
C GLU A 204 -14.87 -33.90 20.19
N GLY A 205 -15.28 -33.34 21.31
CA GLY A 205 -15.34 -31.93 21.57
C GLY A 205 -13.97 -31.26 21.40
N SER A 206 -12.94 -31.84 22.03
CA SER A 206 -11.56 -31.39 21.94
C SER A 206 -11.05 -31.32 20.47
N ARG A 207 -11.31 -32.42 19.71
CA ARG A 207 -10.93 -32.44 18.26
C ARG A 207 -11.66 -31.37 17.47
N THR A 208 -12.96 -31.19 17.71
CA THR A 208 -13.80 -30.20 17.02
C THR A 208 -13.32 -28.77 17.33
N ILE A 209 -13.07 -28.47 18.62
CA ILE A 209 -12.54 -27.16 19.04
C ILE A 209 -11.19 -26.89 18.35
N LYS A 210 -10.27 -27.86 18.40
CA LYS A 210 -8.97 -27.74 17.77
C LYS A 210 -9.09 -27.39 16.27
N LEU A 211 -9.90 -28.13 15.53
CA LEU A 211 -10.12 -27.90 14.11
C LEU A 211 -10.75 -26.54 13.85
N THR A 212 -11.77 -26.17 14.63
CA THR A 212 -12.47 -24.88 14.49
C THR A 212 -11.54 -23.71 14.77
N LEU A 213 -10.79 -23.73 15.88
CA LEU A 213 -9.85 -22.67 16.24
C LEU A 213 -8.70 -22.58 15.25
N THR A 214 -8.18 -23.71 14.78
CA THR A 214 -7.13 -23.71 13.74
C THR A 214 -7.65 -23.13 12.43
N GLY A 215 -8.83 -23.54 11.98
CA GLY A 215 -9.49 -23.02 10.79
C GLY A 215 -9.76 -21.51 10.91
N LEU A 216 -10.27 -21.06 12.06
CA LEU A 216 -10.51 -19.64 12.33
C LEU A 216 -9.22 -18.83 12.28
N ASN A 217 -8.14 -19.31 12.90
CA ASN A 217 -6.83 -18.65 12.86
C ASN A 217 -6.28 -18.53 11.43
N ILE A 218 -6.40 -19.61 10.63
CA ILE A 218 -5.97 -19.58 9.22
C ILE A 218 -6.83 -18.60 8.41
N ALA A 219 -8.15 -18.65 8.57
CA ALA A 219 -9.06 -17.78 7.84
C ALA A 219 -8.86 -16.30 8.18
N THR A 220 -8.68 -15.98 9.46
CA THR A 220 -8.39 -14.61 9.90
C THR A 220 -7.03 -14.14 9.39
N ALA A 221 -5.98 -14.96 9.46
CA ALA A 221 -4.67 -14.64 8.93
C ALA A 221 -4.74 -14.36 7.41
N ALA A 222 -5.41 -15.22 6.64
CA ALA A 222 -5.59 -15.04 5.20
C ALA A 222 -6.35 -13.74 4.87
N THR A 223 -7.42 -13.45 5.58
CA THR A 223 -8.21 -12.22 5.42
C THR A 223 -7.37 -10.98 5.70
N LEU A 224 -6.59 -10.98 6.79
CA LEU A 224 -5.73 -9.87 7.16
C LEU A 224 -4.61 -9.66 6.13
N ILE A 225 -4.03 -10.73 5.60
CA ILE A 225 -3.01 -10.65 4.53
C ILE A 225 -3.63 -10.06 3.25
N LEU A 226 -4.82 -10.49 2.85
CA LEU A 226 -5.50 -9.95 1.66
C LEU A 226 -5.83 -8.45 1.82
N LEU A 227 -6.31 -8.04 2.99
CA LEU A 227 -6.55 -6.63 3.30
C LEU A 227 -5.26 -5.81 3.23
N LEU A 228 -4.16 -6.37 3.72
CA LEU A 228 -2.86 -5.73 3.69
C LEU A 228 -2.34 -5.56 2.26
N ILE A 229 -2.44 -6.60 1.43
CA ILE A 229 -2.10 -6.55 0.00
C ILE A 229 -2.95 -5.50 -0.72
N TRP A 230 -4.27 -5.49 -0.48
CA TRP A 230 -5.17 -4.50 -1.06
C TRP A 230 -4.79 -3.07 -0.66
N HIS A 231 -4.52 -2.85 0.63
CA HIS A 231 -4.10 -1.54 1.14
C HIS A 231 -2.79 -1.07 0.49
N THR A 232 -1.78 -1.95 0.43
CA THR A 232 -0.48 -1.65 -0.18
C THR A 232 -0.63 -1.33 -1.68
N ARG A 233 -1.40 -2.14 -2.42
CA ARG A 233 -1.68 -1.88 -3.84
C ARG A 233 -2.34 -0.52 -4.05
N ARG A 234 -3.31 -0.17 -3.21
CA ARG A 234 -3.98 1.13 -3.26
C ARG A 234 -3.00 2.29 -3.08
N LEU A 235 -2.08 2.17 -2.11
CA LEU A 235 -1.05 3.20 -1.86
C LEU A 235 -0.08 3.34 -3.04
N VAL A 236 0.37 2.23 -3.62
CA VAL A 236 1.27 2.24 -4.79
C VAL A 236 0.60 2.91 -5.99
N LEU A 237 -0.66 2.57 -6.29
CA LEU A 237 -1.41 3.18 -7.40
C LEU A 237 -1.63 4.68 -7.20
N GLN A 238 -1.93 5.11 -5.98
CA GLN A 238 -2.07 6.54 -5.66
C GLN A 238 -0.75 7.30 -5.85
N ARG A 239 0.37 6.69 -5.46
CA ARG A 239 1.69 7.29 -5.63
C ARG A 239 2.06 7.42 -7.11
N GLN A 240 1.85 6.39 -7.91
CA GLN A 240 2.09 6.43 -9.36
C GLN A 240 1.28 7.53 -10.04
N ALA A 241 -0.02 7.61 -9.76
CA ALA A 241 -0.88 8.65 -10.32
C ALA A 241 -0.41 10.07 -9.93
N PHE A 242 0.12 10.25 -8.73
CA PHE A 242 0.68 11.55 -8.29
C PHE A 242 2.01 11.86 -9.01
N GLU A 243 2.89 10.87 -9.17
CA GLU A 243 4.17 11.03 -9.90
C GLU A 243 3.92 11.38 -11.37
N ASP A 244 2.98 10.70 -12.03
CA ASP A 244 2.59 10.97 -13.42
C ASP A 244 2.01 12.38 -13.59
N ALA A 245 1.14 12.82 -12.68
CA ALA A 245 0.60 14.17 -12.69
C ALA A 245 1.69 15.23 -12.48
N LEU A 246 2.67 14.97 -11.62
CA LEU A 246 3.79 15.86 -11.38
C LEU A 246 4.71 15.96 -12.62
N HIS A 247 4.97 14.84 -13.30
CA HIS A 247 5.73 14.84 -14.56
C HIS A 247 5.01 15.63 -15.64
N ALA A 248 3.72 15.39 -15.85
CA ALA A 248 2.92 16.14 -16.82
C ALA A 248 2.91 17.65 -16.54
N GLU A 249 2.83 18.06 -15.28
CA GLU A 249 2.87 19.48 -14.91
C GLU A 249 4.27 20.08 -15.12
N LYS A 250 5.34 19.35 -14.83
CA LYS A 250 6.71 19.78 -15.12
C LYS A 250 6.92 20.00 -16.63
N ASP A 251 6.47 19.05 -17.46
CA ASP A 251 6.58 19.13 -18.91
C ASP A 251 5.78 20.31 -19.46
N ARG A 252 4.58 20.55 -18.93
CA ARG A 252 3.75 21.70 -19.25
C ARG A 252 4.44 23.02 -18.92
N LEU A 253 5.02 23.11 -17.71
CA LEU A 253 5.76 24.32 -17.30
C LEU A 253 7.03 24.53 -18.12
N ALA A 254 7.76 23.45 -18.44
CA ALA A 254 8.94 23.52 -19.32
C ALA A 254 8.57 24.00 -20.74
N PHE A 255 7.46 23.48 -21.28
CA PHE A 255 6.95 23.94 -22.58
C PHE A 255 6.55 25.42 -22.53
N GLN A 256 5.78 25.85 -21.54
CA GLN A 256 5.40 27.27 -21.38
C GLN A 256 6.61 28.20 -21.17
N ALA A 257 7.66 27.71 -20.50
CA ALA A 257 8.86 28.48 -20.27
C ALA A 257 9.69 28.69 -21.56
N SER A 258 9.52 27.83 -22.58
CA SER A 258 10.31 27.81 -23.80
C SER A 258 9.53 28.16 -25.10
N HIS A 259 8.18 28.16 -25.04
CA HIS A 259 7.35 28.41 -26.23
C HIS A 259 6.40 29.58 -26.01
N ASP A 260 6.07 30.25 -27.11
CA ASP A 260 5.03 31.29 -27.16
C ASP A 260 3.64 30.63 -27.12
N SER A 261 2.81 31.04 -26.17
CA SER A 261 1.50 30.41 -25.90
C SER A 261 0.49 30.57 -27.04
N LEU A 262 0.64 31.58 -27.91
CA LEU A 262 -0.25 31.84 -29.02
C LEU A 262 0.14 31.01 -30.25
N THR A 263 1.42 31.08 -30.63
CA THR A 263 1.90 30.53 -31.89
C THR A 263 2.49 29.13 -31.79
N GLY A 264 2.84 28.68 -30.57
CA GLY A 264 3.44 27.37 -30.30
C GLY A 264 4.88 27.20 -30.81
N ILE A 265 5.53 28.27 -31.32
CA ILE A 265 6.97 28.28 -31.63
C ILE A 265 7.77 28.71 -30.41
N ALA A 266 9.09 28.70 -30.48
CA ALA A 266 9.93 29.18 -29.38
C ALA A 266 9.60 30.64 -29.01
N ASN A 267 9.69 30.93 -27.70
CA ASN A 267 9.54 32.31 -27.21
C ASN A 267 10.89 33.04 -27.19
N ARG A 268 10.89 34.34 -26.87
CA ARG A 268 12.08 35.18 -26.74
C ARG A 268 13.15 34.53 -25.85
N ARG A 269 12.76 34.01 -24.70
CA ARG A 269 13.69 33.37 -23.74
C ARG A 269 14.41 32.15 -24.32
N ALA A 270 13.69 31.29 -25.00
CA ALA A 270 14.27 30.12 -25.67
C ALA A 270 15.16 30.52 -26.82
N PHE A 271 14.79 31.57 -27.56
CA PHE A 271 15.57 32.13 -28.63
C PHE A 271 16.93 32.69 -28.15
N GLU A 272 16.90 33.53 -27.12
CA GLU A 272 18.11 34.10 -26.51
C GLU A 272 19.04 33.04 -25.94
N ALA A 273 18.45 32.02 -25.21
CA ALA A 273 19.21 30.90 -24.68
C ALA A 273 19.87 30.06 -25.79
N ARG A 274 19.13 29.80 -26.88
CA ARG A 274 19.70 29.07 -28.04
C ARG A 274 20.78 29.86 -28.75
N LEU A 275 20.58 31.14 -28.96
CA LEU A 275 21.57 32.02 -29.60
C LEU A 275 22.84 32.09 -28.74
N GLN A 276 22.71 32.21 -27.43
CA GLN A 276 23.86 32.18 -26.51
C GLN A 276 24.63 30.86 -26.61
N CYS A 277 23.93 29.71 -26.63
CA CYS A 277 24.58 28.41 -26.84
C CYS A 277 25.34 28.30 -28.14
N GLU A 278 24.80 28.82 -29.23
CA GLU A 278 25.49 28.83 -30.54
C GLU A 278 26.73 29.75 -30.54
N LEU A 279 26.67 30.86 -29.81
CA LEU A 279 27.79 31.77 -29.64
C LEU A 279 28.90 31.20 -28.74
N ASP A 280 28.53 30.52 -27.64
CA ASP A 280 29.48 29.95 -26.69
C ASP A 280 30.08 28.61 -27.18
N GLY A 281 29.29 27.82 -27.88
CA GLY A 281 29.62 26.44 -28.27
C GLY A 281 30.44 26.33 -29.54
N ARG A 282 30.70 27.46 -30.25
CA ARG A 282 31.43 27.57 -31.51
C ARG A 282 31.44 26.28 -32.34
N SER A 283 30.32 25.99 -32.97
CA SER A 283 30.36 25.11 -34.13
C SER A 283 31.31 25.76 -35.16
N GLU A 284 32.24 24.99 -35.70
CA GLU A 284 33.08 25.44 -36.80
C GLU A 284 32.19 25.76 -38.01
N GLY A 285 31.69 27.01 -38.08
CA GLY A 285 30.84 27.43 -39.18
C GLY A 285 30.16 28.77 -38.96
N PRO A 286 29.72 29.43 -40.04
CA PRO A 286 29.02 30.69 -39.96
C PRO A 286 27.64 30.55 -39.31
N LEU A 287 27.29 31.47 -38.42
CA LEU A 287 25.98 31.58 -37.80
C LEU A 287 25.23 32.77 -38.35
N SER A 288 24.01 32.61 -38.82
CA SER A 288 23.18 33.71 -39.28
C SER A 288 21.95 33.92 -38.44
N LEU A 289 21.65 35.14 -38.14
CA LEU A 289 20.52 35.63 -37.38
C LEU A 289 19.59 36.45 -38.28
N ILE A 290 18.30 36.09 -38.29
CA ILE A 290 17.27 36.84 -39.02
C ILE A 290 16.26 37.37 -38.02
N LEU A 291 16.00 38.66 -38.04
CA LEU A 291 14.87 39.27 -37.34
C LEU A 291 13.88 39.80 -38.36
N LEU A 292 12.62 39.59 -38.12
CA LEU A 292 11.54 40.04 -38.98
C LEU A 292 10.40 40.66 -38.17
N ASP A 293 9.76 41.65 -38.78
CA ASP A 293 8.66 42.41 -38.20
C ASP A 293 7.56 42.55 -39.27
N LEU A 294 6.33 42.23 -38.89
CA LEU A 294 5.19 42.29 -39.82
C LEU A 294 4.79 43.73 -40.07
N ASP A 295 4.92 44.15 -41.33
CA ASP A 295 4.59 45.52 -41.72
C ASP A 295 3.09 45.78 -41.52
N GLN A 296 2.77 46.90 -40.84
CA GLN A 296 1.40 47.35 -40.62
C GLN A 296 0.47 46.35 -39.89
N PHE A 297 1.01 45.42 -39.07
CA PHE A 297 0.23 44.48 -38.27
C PHE A 297 -0.86 45.14 -37.44
N LYS A 298 -0.58 46.34 -36.89
CA LYS A 298 -1.55 47.13 -36.13
C LYS A 298 -2.81 47.43 -36.93
N SER A 299 -2.71 47.64 -38.23
CA SER A 299 -3.87 47.97 -39.08
C SER A 299 -4.85 46.76 -39.18
N VAL A 300 -4.35 45.53 -39.16
CA VAL A 300 -5.18 44.33 -39.10
C VAL A 300 -5.94 44.26 -37.75
N ASN A 301 -5.24 44.51 -36.64
CA ASN A 301 -5.87 44.57 -35.32
C ASN A 301 -6.92 45.71 -35.26
N ASP A 302 -6.60 46.88 -35.72
CA ASP A 302 -7.51 48.05 -35.67
C ASP A 302 -8.75 47.83 -36.58
N SER A 303 -8.61 47.08 -37.68
CA SER A 303 -9.69 46.85 -38.64
C SER A 303 -10.56 45.63 -38.33
N CYS A 304 -10.00 44.58 -37.75
CA CYS A 304 -10.65 43.26 -37.56
C CYS A 304 -10.60 42.72 -36.13
N GLY A 305 -10.00 43.50 -35.20
CA GLY A 305 -9.86 43.09 -33.80
C GLY A 305 -8.67 42.17 -33.53
N HIS A 306 -8.33 42.00 -32.25
CA HIS A 306 -7.18 41.21 -31.80
C HIS A 306 -7.24 39.73 -32.19
N LEU A 307 -8.44 39.15 -32.31
CA LEU A 307 -8.59 37.76 -32.73
C LEU A 307 -8.10 37.51 -34.14
N ALA A 308 -8.31 38.50 -35.06
CA ALA A 308 -7.78 38.43 -36.42
C ALA A 308 -6.25 38.50 -36.41
N GLY A 309 -5.67 39.43 -35.63
CA GLY A 309 -4.22 39.53 -35.47
C GLY A 309 -3.59 38.25 -34.88
N ASP A 310 -4.19 37.67 -33.86
CA ASP A 310 -3.74 36.41 -33.27
C ASP A 310 -3.75 35.26 -34.29
N ARG A 311 -4.78 35.20 -35.13
CA ARG A 311 -4.86 34.20 -36.20
C ARG A 311 -3.80 34.43 -37.27
N LEU A 312 -3.55 35.71 -37.65
CA LEU A 312 -2.47 36.07 -38.56
C LEU A 312 -1.11 35.63 -38.02
N LEU A 313 -0.80 35.93 -36.76
CA LEU A 313 0.45 35.52 -36.10
C LEU A 313 0.65 34.00 -36.11
N CYS A 314 -0.41 33.23 -35.84
CA CYS A 314 -0.36 31.78 -35.93
C CYS A 314 -0.09 31.25 -37.34
N GLN A 315 -0.64 31.90 -38.36
CA GLN A 315 -0.40 31.53 -39.77
C GLN A 315 1.00 31.88 -40.21
N VAL A 316 1.51 33.08 -39.86
CA VAL A 316 2.88 33.50 -40.09
C VAL A 316 3.87 32.53 -39.42
N ALA A 317 3.65 32.17 -38.16
CA ALA A 317 4.51 31.22 -37.47
C ALA A 317 4.58 29.85 -38.18
N ARG A 318 3.48 29.40 -38.78
CA ARG A 318 3.44 28.15 -39.58
C ARG A 318 4.27 28.32 -40.88
N LEU A 319 4.13 29.45 -41.59
CA LEU A 319 4.91 29.74 -42.78
C LEU A 319 6.42 29.82 -42.48
N LEU A 320 6.79 30.46 -41.38
CA LEU A 320 8.19 30.56 -40.99
C LEU A 320 8.80 29.19 -40.61
N ARG A 321 8.00 28.23 -40.17
CA ARG A 321 8.44 26.86 -39.86
C ARG A 321 8.54 25.97 -41.09
N GLN A 322 7.88 26.28 -42.20
CA GLN A 322 7.95 25.47 -43.41
C GLN A 322 9.39 25.45 -43.96
N ASP A 323 9.80 24.28 -44.42
CA ASP A 323 11.11 24.04 -45.04
C ASP A 323 12.33 24.44 -44.20
N ARG A 324 12.22 24.39 -42.88
CA ARG A 324 13.35 24.63 -41.96
C ARG A 324 14.13 23.35 -41.70
N ARG A 325 15.45 23.48 -41.57
CA ARG A 325 16.33 22.39 -41.16
C ARG A 325 16.05 22.02 -39.69
N PRO A 326 16.33 20.79 -39.23
CA PRO A 326 16.13 20.40 -37.83
C PRO A 326 16.88 21.27 -36.81
N HIS A 327 17.97 21.90 -37.23
CA HIS A 327 18.80 22.73 -36.36
C HIS A 327 18.42 24.22 -36.38
N ASP A 328 17.57 24.62 -37.34
CA ASP A 328 17.06 26.00 -37.38
C ASP A 328 16.05 26.22 -36.28
N LEU A 329 16.13 27.37 -35.61
CA LEU A 329 15.15 27.76 -34.61
C LEU A 329 14.30 28.90 -35.14
N VAL A 330 12.98 28.79 -35.02
CA VAL A 330 12.02 29.86 -35.29
C VAL A 330 11.35 30.25 -33.97
N ALA A 331 11.32 31.53 -33.66
CA ALA A 331 10.78 32.08 -32.44
C ALA A 331 9.91 33.30 -32.67
N ARG A 332 8.95 33.54 -31.77
CA ARG A 332 8.26 34.81 -31.62
C ARG A 332 8.90 35.61 -30.49
N LEU A 333 9.40 36.81 -30.80
CA LEU A 333 10.14 37.63 -29.84
C LEU A 333 9.21 38.54 -29.02
N GLY A 334 8.06 38.89 -29.58
CA GLY A 334 7.02 39.69 -28.96
C GLY A 334 6.18 40.44 -29.99
N GLY A 335 4.92 40.72 -29.70
CA GLY A 335 4.05 41.42 -30.64
C GLY A 335 4.01 40.76 -32.01
N ASP A 336 4.50 41.49 -33.04
CA ASP A 336 4.60 41.12 -34.43
C ASP A 336 6.03 40.76 -34.86
N GLU A 337 6.96 40.65 -33.92
CA GLU A 337 8.38 40.34 -34.14
C GLU A 337 8.65 38.81 -34.07
N PHE A 338 9.39 38.33 -35.08
CA PHE A 338 9.86 36.95 -35.13
C PHE A 338 11.39 36.91 -35.33
N GLY A 339 12.00 35.79 -34.93
CA GLY A 339 13.43 35.57 -35.09
C GLY A 339 13.74 34.18 -35.62
N LEU A 340 14.77 34.04 -36.41
CA LEU A 340 15.34 32.77 -36.83
C LEU A 340 16.82 32.73 -36.50
N ILE A 341 17.25 31.58 -35.94
CA ILE A 341 18.67 31.25 -35.77
C ILE A 341 18.99 30.16 -36.77
N LEU A 342 19.97 30.38 -37.59
CA LEU A 342 20.40 29.51 -38.67
C LEU A 342 21.86 29.10 -38.46
N PRO A 343 22.14 28.02 -37.72
CA PRO A 343 23.49 27.49 -37.56
C PRO A 343 24.06 26.98 -38.88
N GLN A 344 25.36 27.10 -39.08
CA GLN A 344 26.09 26.65 -40.27
C GLN A 344 25.47 27.22 -41.58
N CYS A 345 25.02 28.46 -41.53
CA CYS A 345 24.39 29.15 -42.63
C CYS A 345 25.24 30.34 -43.04
N SER A 346 25.73 30.34 -44.29
CA SER A 346 26.53 31.42 -44.85
C SER A 346 25.70 32.70 -45.05
N PRO A 347 26.34 33.88 -45.14
CA PRO A 347 25.65 35.15 -45.42
C PRO A 347 24.78 35.11 -46.69
N TYR A 348 25.25 34.46 -47.73
CA TYR A 348 24.52 34.32 -48.99
C TYR A 348 23.26 33.46 -48.82
N GLU A 349 23.39 32.28 -48.15
CA GLU A 349 22.25 31.41 -47.87
C GLU A 349 21.23 32.08 -46.97
N ALA A 350 21.67 32.83 -45.96
CA ALA A 350 20.80 33.57 -45.04
C ALA A 350 19.96 34.63 -45.76
N VAL A 351 20.56 35.36 -46.70
CA VAL A 351 19.86 36.35 -47.53
C VAL A 351 18.86 35.66 -48.46
N ASP A 352 19.23 34.55 -49.09
CA ASP A 352 18.33 33.79 -49.94
C ASP A 352 17.13 33.23 -49.13
N ILE A 353 17.39 32.73 -47.93
CA ILE A 353 16.33 32.29 -47.00
C ILE A 353 15.40 33.44 -46.63
N ALA A 354 15.98 34.62 -46.28
CA ALA A 354 15.22 35.81 -45.92
C ALA A 354 14.34 36.29 -47.07
N GLU A 355 14.90 36.35 -48.32
CA GLU A 355 14.14 36.74 -49.50
C GLU A 355 13.03 35.73 -49.88
N ARG A 356 13.26 34.46 -49.71
CA ARG A 356 12.19 33.44 -49.87
C ARG A 356 11.08 33.63 -48.86
N LEU A 357 11.43 33.87 -47.57
CA LEU A 357 10.43 34.15 -46.55
C LEU A 357 9.65 35.43 -46.87
N ARG A 358 10.32 36.51 -47.25
CA ARG A 358 9.68 37.76 -47.63
C ARG A 358 8.67 37.54 -48.75
N ARG A 359 9.08 36.86 -49.84
CA ARG A 359 8.20 36.55 -50.99
C ARG A 359 7.04 35.65 -50.59
N SER A 360 7.26 34.64 -49.75
CA SER A 360 6.21 33.77 -49.27
C SER A 360 5.14 34.52 -48.46
N LEU A 361 5.57 35.51 -47.67
CA LEU A 361 4.66 36.36 -46.91
C LEU A 361 3.98 37.41 -47.79
N GLU A 362 4.68 37.98 -48.80
CA GLU A 362 4.09 38.90 -49.78
C GLU A 362 3.01 38.23 -50.64
N LEU A 363 3.19 36.96 -50.97
CA LEU A 363 2.20 36.17 -51.70
C LEU A 363 1.09 35.59 -50.79
N PHE A 364 1.28 35.68 -49.48
CA PHE A 364 0.32 35.21 -48.52
C PHE A 364 -0.81 36.23 -48.32
N ASN A 365 -2.03 35.87 -48.75
CA ASN A 365 -3.22 36.66 -48.55
C ASN A 365 -3.92 36.24 -47.27
N PHE A 366 -3.89 37.06 -46.24
CA PHE A 366 -4.64 36.79 -45.01
C PHE A 366 -6.13 37.13 -45.23
N ALA A 367 -6.97 36.10 -45.25
CA ALA A 367 -8.41 36.25 -45.33
C ALA A 367 -9.01 36.19 -43.92
N TRP A 368 -9.84 37.20 -43.60
CA TRP A 368 -10.62 37.26 -42.37
C TRP A 368 -12.01 37.83 -42.68
N ASP A 369 -13.06 37.03 -42.41
CA ASP A 369 -14.41 37.27 -42.86
C ASP A 369 -14.41 37.62 -44.37
N ASP A 370 -15.01 38.73 -44.79
CA ASP A 370 -15.10 39.14 -46.18
C ASP A 370 -13.92 40.05 -46.64
N ARG A 371 -12.84 40.12 -45.85
CA ARG A 371 -11.68 40.99 -46.12
C ARG A 371 -10.43 40.20 -46.39
N CYS A 372 -9.63 40.66 -47.30
CA CYS A 372 -8.29 40.12 -47.58
C CYS A 372 -7.21 41.21 -47.33
N PHE A 373 -6.16 40.83 -46.62
CA PHE A 373 -5.07 41.68 -46.28
C PHE A 373 -3.77 41.17 -46.91
N ALA A 374 -3.09 42.02 -47.66
CA ALA A 374 -1.72 41.74 -48.09
C ALA A 374 -0.79 41.90 -46.88
N VAL A 375 -0.02 40.87 -46.58
CA VAL A 375 0.92 40.86 -45.46
C VAL A 375 2.34 41.01 -46.03
N THR A 376 3.07 42.01 -45.59
CA THR A 376 4.47 42.15 -45.91
C THR A 376 5.34 42.13 -44.64
N VAL A 377 6.62 41.97 -44.82
CA VAL A 377 7.57 41.86 -43.72
C VAL A 377 8.87 42.63 -44.01
N SER A 378 9.32 43.33 -43.00
CA SER A 378 10.66 43.94 -42.98
C SER A 378 11.64 42.99 -42.31
N ILE A 379 12.72 42.62 -42.96
CA ILE A 379 13.68 41.62 -42.51
C ILE A 379 15.08 42.20 -42.38
N GLY A 380 15.69 41.95 -41.19
CA GLY A 380 17.10 42.24 -40.92
C GLY A 380 17.92 40.95 -40.80
N VAL A 381 19.04 40.87 -41.47
CA VAL A 381 19.97 39.75 -41.43
C VAL A 381 21.29 40.20 -40.83
N ALA A 382 21.75 39.49 -39.79
CA ALA A 382 23.09 39.61 -39.24
C ALA A 382 23.83 38.30 -39.35
N CYS A 383 24.99 38.32 -39.96
CA CYS A 383 25.86 37.14 -40.06
C CYS A 383 26.99 37.28 -39.04
N ILE A 384 27.32 36.18 -38.39
CA ILE A 384 28.29 36.14 -37.29
C ILE A 384 29.40 35.16 -37.70
N ALA A 385 30.51 35.76 -38.15
CA ALA A 385 31.68 35.00 -38.58
C ALA A 385 32.77 34.91 -37.52
N ASP A 386 32.80 35.87 -36.59
CA ASP A 386 33.81 35.96 -35.57
C ASP A 386 33.29 35.44 -34.21
N GLY A 387 34.18 34.90 -33.43
CA GLY A 387 33.78 34.35 -32.14
C GLY A 387 33.83 35.36 -30.99
N SER A 388 33.93 36.64 -31.27
CA SER A 388 33.93 37.72 -30.27
C SER A 388 32.56 38.40 -30.12
N THR A 389 31.59 38.03 -30.96
CA THR A 389 30.24 38.62 -30.96
C THR A 389 29.43 38.14 -29.74
N THR A 390 28.94 39.12 -28.98
CA THR A 390 28.03 38.83 -27.86
C THR A 390 26.59 38.70 -28.34
N LEU A 391 25.74 38.06 -27.51
CA LEU A 391 24.29 37.97 -27.72
C LEU A 391 23.68 39.35 -28.03
N GLU A 392 24.03 40.35 -27.22
CA GLU A 392 23.50 41.70 -27.34
C GLU A 392 23.93 42.35 -28.65
N ASP A 393 25.22 42.19 -29.08
CA ASP A 393 25.71 42.73 -30.34
C ASP A 393 25.04 42.06 -31.55
N ALA A 394 24.88 40.74 -31.53
CA ALA A 394 24.18 39.98 -32.58
C ALA A 394 22.74 40.46 -32.76
N MET A 395 21.99 40.54 -31.65
CA MET A 395 20.61 41.04 -31.66
C MET A 395 20.51 42.47 -32.14
N ARG A 396 21.36 43.37 -31.64
CA ARG A 396 21.38 44.77 -32.03
C ARG A 396 21.70 44.96 -33.51
N ARG A 397 22.60 44.15 -34.08
CA ARG A 397 22.97 44.19 -35.51
C ARG A 397 21.79 43.78 -36.40
N ALA A 398 21.11 42.69 -36.07
CA ALA A 398 19.94 42.22 -36.81
C ALA A 398 18.76 43.20 -36.69
N ASP A 399 18.52 43.75 -35.50
CA ASP A 399 17.48 44.75 -35.25
C ASP A 399 17.72 46.04 -36.05
N ALA A 400 18.96 46.58 -36.03
CA ALA A 400 19.33 47.74 -36.82
C ALA A 400 19.17 47.51 -38.34
N ALA A 401 19.43 46.30 -38.84
CA ALA A 401 19.15 45.92 -40.21
C ALA A 401 17.64 45.87 -40.51
N CYS A 402 16.84 45.29 -39.63
CA CYS A 402 15.37 45.27 -39.72
C CYS A 402 14.77 46.69 -39.71
N TYR A 403 15.27 47.56 -38.84
CA TYR A 403 14.85 48.94 -38.77
C TYR A 403 15.16 49.68 -40.10
N ARG A 404 16.35 49.49 -40.70
CA ARG A 404 16.72 50.08 -42.05
C ARG A 404 15.78 49.51 -43.12
N ALA A 405 15.30 48.26 -43.01
CA ALA A 405 14.35 47.77 -44.00
C ALA A 405 13.00 48.51 -43.90
N LYS A 406 12.54 48.83 -42.69
CA LYS A 406 11.35 49.68 -42.48
C LYS A 406 11.51 51.09 -43.02
N GLU A 407 12.63 51.76 -42.76
CA GLU A 407 12.91 53.15 -43.26
C GLU A 407 13.00 53.23 -44.77
N LYS A 408 13.59 52.25 -45.43
CA LYS A 408 13.74 52.24 -46.90
C LYS A 408 12.46 51.86 -47.65
N GLY A 409 11.28 51.77 -46.96
CA GLY A 409 9.98 51.59 -47.60
C GLY A 409 9.41 50.21 -47.39
N ARG A 410 9.82 49.45 -46.34
CA ARG A 410 9.29 48.14 -45.91
C ARG A 410 9.42 47.05 -46.99
N ASN A 411 8.79 45.86 -46.70
CA ASN A 411 8.75 44.73 -47.63
C ASN A 411 10.10 44.39 -48.28
N ARG A 412 11.16 44.30 -47.49
CA ARG A 412 12.52 44.03 -47.96
C ARG A 412 13.43 43.39 -46.97
N VAL A 413 14.50 42.83 -47.45
CA VAL A 413 15.63 42.33 -46.67
C VAL A 413 16.72 43.38 -46.60
N GLN A 414 17.30 43.62 -45.43
CA GLN A 414 18.53 44.43 -45.26
C GLN A 414 19.53 43.57 -44.46
N VAL A 415 20.80 43.65 -44.90
CA VAL A 415 21.92 42.96 -44.23
C VAL A 415 22.68 44.00 -43.37
N ASP A 416 23.30 43.50 -42.29
CA ASP A 416 24.14 44.31 -41.43
C ASP A 416 25.33 44.93 -42.23
N ASN A 417 25.63 46.17 -41.94
CA ASN A 417 26.61 46.94 -42.69
C ASN A 417 28.06 46.41 -42.68
N ARG A 418 28.44 45.64 -41.66
CA ARG A 418 29.80 45.07 -41.55
C ARG A 418 30.14 44.04 -42.63
N GLU A 419 29.09 43.45 -43.27
CA GLU A 419 29.25 42.41 -44.27
C GLU A 419 28.68 42.71 -45.64
N THR A 420 28.21 43.94 -45.87
CA THR A 420 27.69 44.37 -47.17
C THR A 420 28.72 44.21 -48.25
N ASP A 421 30.02 44.46 -47.95
CA ASP A 421 31.13 44.33 -48.92
C ASP A 421 31.38 42.81 -49.28
N VAL A 422 31.13 41.84 -48.38
CA VAL A 422 31.32 40.42 -48.67
C VAL A 422 30.22 39.89 -49.58
N VAL A 423 29.00 40.36 -49.41
CA VAL A 423 27.80 39.92 -50.19
C VAL A 423 27.90 40.59 -51.63
N LEU A 424 28.33 41.78 -51.73
CA LEU A 424 28.50 42.51 -53.06
C LEU A 424 29.60 41.89 -53.90
N VAL A 425 30.67 41.36 -53.30
CA VAL A 425 31.75 40.67 -54.02
C VAL A 425 31.31 39.30 -54.55
N ALA A 426 30.43 38.58 -53.77
CA ALA A 426 29.92 37.27 -54.17
C ALA A 426 28.81 37.32 -55.25
N THR A 427 28.15 38.49 -55.47
CA THR A 427 27.08 38.67 -56.47
C THR A 427 27.53 39.06 -57.80
N ARG A 428 28.86 39.28 -58.05
CA ARG A 428 29.37 39.51 -59.42
C ARG A 428 29.27 38.17 -60.20
N PRO A 429 28.52 38.15 -61.35
CA PRO A 429 28.43 36.95 -62.17
C PRO A 429 29.84 36.60 -62.71
N ARG A 430 30.20 35.30 -62.64
CA ARG A 430 31.37 34.69 -63.29
C ARG A 430 31.17 34.65 -64.82
N GLU A 431 30.85 35.80 -65.48
CA GLU A 431 30.72 35.88 -66.92
C GLU A 431 31.97 36.42 -67.68
N ALA A 432 33.06 36.78 -66.95
CA ALA A 432 34.23 37.36 -67.60
C ALA A 432 35.38 36.36 -67.90
N ALA A 433 35.17 35.03 -67.71
CA ALA A 433 36.27 34.07 -67.90
C ALA A 433 36.07 33.13 -69.13
N ARG A 434 35.20 33.44 -70.07
CA ARG A 434 35.07 32.68 -71.36
C ARG A 434 35.29 33.44 -72.61
N ALA A 435 35.99 34.57 -72.60
CA ALA A 435 36.35 35.31 -73.81
C ALA A 435 37.88 35.49 -73.95
N SER A 436 38.64 34.46 -73.72
CA SER A 436 40.04 34.35 -74.19
C SER A 436 40.52 32.92 -74.18
N ARG A 437 40.04 32.12 -75.11
CA ARG A 437 40.78 31.05 -75.77
C ARG A 437 40.16 30.77 -77.11
#